data_370d40da2a2de2fb9a87cdb4f5a4f5be
#
_entry.id   370d40da2a2de2fb9a87cdb4f5a4f5be
#
_cell.length_a   1.000
_cell.length_b   1.000
_cell.length_c   1.000
_cell.angle_alpha   90.00
_cell.angle_beta   90.00
_cell.angle_gamma   90.00
#
_symmetry.space_group_name_H-M   'P 1'
#
loop_
_entity.id
_entity.type
_entity.pdbx_description
1 polymer ?
#
loop_
_entity_poly.entity_id
_entity_poly.type
_entity_poly.pdbx_seq_one_letter_code
_entity_poly.pdbx_strand_id
1 'polypeptide(L)'
;MAGHVDLVRIARDDGRFSVEAFQFVSESLGHAADLYGKRQLVGSARHLTALELVTGAVDLAAERWSLLGDLVLASWGIWNAGDIGVITFTLIEHGVFSKEPSDRLEDFQSADALVVAVASRVRARVGLDR
;
A
#
# COMPACT_ATOMS: atom_id res chain seq x y z
N MET A 1 22.68 6.79 -9.93
CA MET A 1 22.59 7.00 -8.50
C MET A 1 21.82 5.87 -7.83
N ALA A 2 22.48 5.23 -6.91
CA ALA A 2 21.84 4.15 -6.17
C ALA A 2 20.66 4.72 -5.38
N GLY A 3 19.57 4.06 -5.36
CA GLY A 3 18.40 4.47 -4.63
C GLY A 3 17.41 5.33 -5.41
N HIS A 4 17.78 5.83 -6.56
CA HIS A 4 16.81 6.54 -7.39
C HIS A 4 16.02 5.52 -8.22
N VAL A 5 14.72 5.59 -8.11
CA VAL A 5 13.82 4.68 -8.84
C VAL A 5 12.93 5.49 -9.76
N ASP A 6 12.87 5.07 -11.02
CA ASP A 6 12.04 5.72 -12.01
C ASP A 6 10.65 5.06 -12.02
N LEU A 7 9.77 5.55 -11.16
CA LEU A 7 8.40 5.02 -11.08
C LEU A 7 7.60 5.28 -12.34
N VAL A 8 7.92 6.35 -13.08
CA VAL A 8 7.25 6.64 -14.35
C VAL A 8 7.52 5.52 -15.35
N ARG A 9 8.79 5.09 -15.42
CA ARG A 9 9.17 3.99 -16.31
C ARG A 9 8.49 2.69 -15.90
N ILE A 10 8.48 2.39 -14.60
CA ILE A 10 7.83 1.17 -14.08
C ILE A 10 6.36 1.18 -14.43
N ALA A 11 5.68 2.29 -14.19
CA ALA A 11 4.24 2.42 -14.48
C ALA A 11 3.96 2.24 -15.96
N ARG A 12 4.78 2.85 -16.82
CA ARG A 12 4.62 2.74 -18.27
C ARG A 12 4.80 1.31 -18.74
N ASP A 13 5.84 0.63 -18.26
CA ASP A 13 6.14 -0.74 -18.67
C ASP A 13 5.07 -1.72 -18.17
N ASP A 14 4.54 -1.49 -16.97
CA ASP A 14 3.49 -2.32 -16.42
C ASP A 14 2.16 -2.13 -17.15
N GLY A 15 1.76 -0.90 -17.40
CA GLY A 15 0.58 -0.57 -18.20
C GLY A 15 -0.77 -0.73 -17.51
N ARG A 16 -0.83 -1.24 -16.27
CA ARG A 16 -2.09 -1.48 -15.57
C ARG A 16 -2.48 -0.35 -14.62
N PHE A 17 -1.50 0.34 -14.06
CA PHE A 17 -1.72 1.34 -13.03
C PHE A 17 -1.03 2.65 -13.41
N SER A 18 -1.55 3.76 -12.93
CA SER A 18 -0.90 5.05 -13.13
C SER A 18 0.34 5.18 -12.25
N VAL A 19 1.22 6.14 -12.57
CA VAL A 19 2.40 6.39 -11.74
C VAL A 19 2.02 6.76 -10.32
N GLU A 20 0.90 7.45 -10.14
CA GLU A 20 0.41 7.84 -8.81
C GLU A 20 0.12 6.62 -7.95
N ALA A 21 -0.35 5.52 -8.55
CA ALA A 21 -0.59 4.28 -7.83
C ALA A 21 0.71 3.73 -7.25
N PHE A 22 1.78 3.72 -8.05
CA PHE A 22 3.09 3.25 -7.60
C PHE A 22 3.67 4.16 -6.52
N GLN A 23 3.51 5.48 -6.68
CA GLN A 23 3.95 6.44 -5.67
C GLN A 23 3.21 6.24 -4.36
N PHE A 24 1.90 6.06 -4.43
CA PHE A 24 1.07 5.86 -3.25
C PHE A 24 1.45 4.60 -2.49
N VAL A 25 1.64 3.48 -3.19
CA VAL A 25 2.02 2.22 -2.52
C VAL A 25 3.43 2.36 -1.91
N SER A 26 4.35 3.03 -2.59
CA SER A 26 5.68 3.30 -2.02
C SER A 26 5.59 4.12 -0.73
N GLU A 27 4.75 5.16 -0.71
CA GLU A 27 4.53 5.96 0.48
C GLU A 27 3.83 5.18 1.58
N SER A 28 2.94 4.27 1.19
CA SER A 28 2.21 3.42 2.12
C SER A 28 3.15 2.51 2.91
N LEU A 29 4.27 2.10 2.32
CA LEU A 29 5.25 1.29 3.04
C LEU A 29 5.80 2.05 4.24
N GLY A 30 6.20 3.31 4.04
CA GLY A 30 6.69 4.15 5.13
C GLY A 30 5.61 4.45 6.16
N HIS A 31 4.40 4.73 5.68
CA HIS A 31 3.27 5.00 6.59
C HIS A 31 2.95 3.78 7.45
N ALA A 32 2.93 2.60 6.85
CA ALA A 32 2.69 1.35 7.58
C ALA A 32 3.82 1.08 8.58
N ALA A 33 5.06 1.34 8.20
CA ALA A 33 6.19 1.16 9.11
C ALA A 33 6.04 2.05 10.35
N ASP A 34 5.59 3.29 10.17
CA ASP A 34 5.33 4.19 11.30
C ASP A 34 4.14 3.70 12.14
N LEU A 35 3.07 3.26 11.47
CA LEU A 35 1.84 2.81 12.13
C LEU A 35 2.11 1.59 13.03
N TYR A 36 2.98 0.69 12.59
CA TYR A 36 3.30 -0.53 13.31
C TYR A 36 4.61 -0.47 14.09
N GLY A 37 5.20 0.72 14.19
CA GLY A 37 6.41 0.92 15.00
C GLY A 37 7.64 0.20 14.46
N LYS A 38 7.73 -0.01 13.14
CA LYS A 38 8.81 -0.80 12.54
C LYS A 38 9.89 0.03 11.85
N ARG A 39 9.72 1.34 11.77
CA ARG A 39 10.67 2.19 11.01
C ARG A 39 12.08 2.13 11.57
N GLN A 40 12.24 2.01 12.89
CA GLN A 40 13.53 1.97 13.54
C GLN A 40 14.14 0.57 13.66
N LEU A 41 13.39 -0.45 13.27
CA LEU A 41 13.85 -1.82 13.35
C LEU A 41 14.76 -2.16 12.18
N VAL A 42 15.56 -3.23 12.31
CA VAL A 42 16.49 -3.70 11.27
C VAL A 42 16.26 -5.17 10.98
N GLY A 43 16.72 -5.61 9.81
CA GLY A 43 16.62 -6.99 9.40
C GLY A 43 15.17 -7.43 9.22
N SER A 44 14.89 -8.70 9.52
CA SER A 44 13.55 -9.26 9.33
C SER A 44 12.50 -8.63 10.25
N ALA A 45 12.93 -8.01 11.36
CA ALA A 45 12.00 -7.32 12.26
C ALA A 45 11.33 -6.11 11.60
N ARG A 46 11.94 -5.54 10.55
CA ARG A 46 11.36 -4.42 9.80
C ARG A 46 10.29 -4.84 8.82
N HIS A 47 10.23 -6.13 8.50
CA HIS A 47 9.34 -6.61 7.45
C HIS A 47 7.88 -6.37 7.82
N LEU A 48 7.12 -5.86 6.86
CA LEU A 48 5.68 -5.66 7.00
C LEU A 48 4.95 -6.82 6.34
N THR A 49 3.94 -7.34 7.04
CA THR A 49 3.07 -8.35 6.42
C THR A 49 2.18 -7.69 5.37
N ALA A 50 1.58 -8.51 4.50
CA ALA A 50 0.63 -8.00 3.51
C ALA A 50 -0.52 -7.24 4.19
N LEU A 51 -1.05 -7.78 5.29
CA LEU A 51 -2.14 -7.13 6.01
C LEU A 51 -1.70 -5.78 6.60
N GLU A 52 -0.50 -5.72 7.16
CA GLU A 52 0.03 -4.47 7.69
C GLU A 52 0.20 -3.41 6.60
N LEU A 53 0.70 -3.82 5.44
CA LEU A 53 0.86 -2.88 4.32
C LEU A 53 -0.49 -2.38 3.80
N VAL A 54 -1.45 -3.27 3.63
CA VAL A 54 -2.80 -2.87 3.19
C VAL A 54 -3.45 -1.96 4.21
N THR A 55 -3.34 -2.28 5.50
CA THR A 55 -3.88 -1.44 6.56
C THR A 55 -3.22 -0.06 6.56
N GLY A 56 -1.91 -0.01 6.36
CA GLY A 56 -1.19 1.25 6.24
C GLY A 56 -1.64 2.07 5.03
N ALA A 57 -1.85 1.41 3.89
CA ALA A 57 -2.34 2.08 2.69
C ALA A 57 -3.75 2.63 2.90
N VAL A 58 -4.64 1.86 3.52
CA VAL A 58 -6.00 2.31 3.83
C VAL A 58 -5.98 3.47 4.80
N ASP A 59 -5.13 3.40 5.83
CA ASP A 59 -5.01 4.49 6.80
C ASP A 59 -4.49 5.77 6.13
N LEU A 60 -3.51 5.65 5.25
CA LEU A 60 -2.98 6.80 4.52
C LEU A 60 -4.03 7.41 3.60
N ALA A 61 -4.82 6.58 2.91
CA ALA A 61 -5.90 7.05 2.06
C ALA A 61 -6.96 7.80 2.89
N ALA A 62 -7.32 7.24 4.06
CA ALA A 62 -8.27 7.88 4.97
C ALA A 62 -7.74 9.22 5.48
N GLU A 63 -6.45 9.28 5.80
CA GLU A 63 -5.81 10.51 6.26
C GLU A 63 -5.86 11.60 5.21
N ARG A 64 -5.55 11.26 3.95
CA ARG A 64 -5.42 12.24 2.88
C ARG A 64 -6.75 12.66 2.27
N TRP A 65 -7.68 11.72 2.11
CA TRP A 65 -8.89 11.93 1.32
C TRP A 65 -10.19 11.59 2.04
N SER A 66 -10.10 11.17 3.28
CA SER A 66 -11.28 10.79 4.07
C SER A 66 -12.12 9.76 3.31
N LEU A 67 -13.44 9.94 3.26
CA LEU A 67 -14.34 8.98 2.63
C LEU A 67 -14.17 8.90 1.10
N LEU A 68 -13.42 9.80 0.50
CA LEU A 68 -13.14 9.76 -0.94
C LEU A 68 -11.94 8.90 -1.29
N GLY A 69 -11.28 8.29 -0.29
CA GLY A 69 -10.04 7.58 -0.51
C GLY A 69 -10.15 6.45 -1.52
N ASP A 70 -11.21 5.64 -1.46
CA ASP A 70 -11.39 4.54 -2.41
C ASP A 70 -11.59 5.04 -3.83
N LEU A 71 -12.25 6.19 -4.01
CA LEU A 71 -12.45 6.78 -5.34
C LEU A 71 -11.14 7.30 -5.92
N VAL A 72 -10.29 7.91 -5.10
CA VAL A 72 -8.98 8.35 -5.55
C VAL A 72 -8.15 7.15 -6.00
N LEU A 73 -8.12 6.10 -5.19
CA LEU A 73 -7.37 4.88 -5.54
C LEU A 73 -7.91 4.25 -6.82
N ALA A 74 -9.23 4.20 -6.97
CA ALA A 74 -9.85 3.65 -8.18
C ALA A 74 -9.46 4.44 -9.43
N SER A 75 -9.32 5.77 -9.30
CA SER A 75 -8.91 6.61 -10.44
C SER A 75 -7.49 6.26 -10.93
N TRP A 76 -6.69 5.61 -10.11
CA TRP A 76 -5.34 5.17 -10.45
C TRP A 76 -5.27 3.69 -10.82
N GLY A 77 -6.40 2.99 -10.81
CA GLY A 77 -6.47 1.57 -11.13
C GLY A 77 -6.47 0.65 -9.92
N ILE A 78 -6.48 1.18 -8.70
CA ILE A 78 -6.50 0.38 -7.47
C ILE A 78 -7.94 0.21 -7.02
N TRP A 79 -8.50 -0.97 -7.26
CA TRP A 79 -9.89 -1.29 -6.93
C TRP A 79 -10.03 -2.14 -5.68
N ASN A 80 -8.99 -2.89 -5.33
CA ASN A 80 -9.04 -3.82 -4.19
C ASN A 80 -7.64 -4.02 -3.62
N ALA A 81 -7.57 -4.73 -2.51
CA ALA A 81 -6.29 -5.01 -1.84
C ALA A 81 -5.36 -5.85 -2.71
N GLY A 82 -5.91 -6.73 -3.55
CA GLY A 82 -5.11 -7.51 -4.48
C GLY A 82 -4.33 -6.63 -5.45
N ASP A 83 -4.91 -5.50 -5.87
CA ASP A 83 -4.21 -4.54 -6.73
C ASP A 83 -3.02 -3.93 -6.00
N ILE A 84 -3.17 -3.62 -4.71
CA ILE A 84 -2.04 -3.15 -3.89
C ILE A 84 -0.95 -4.21 -3.87
N GLY A 85 -1.34 -5.49 -3.76
CA GLY A 85 -0.40 -6.60 -3.82
C GLY A 85 0.34 -6.67 -5.14
N VAL A 86 -0.37 -6.54 -6.25
CA VAL A 86 0.24 -6.56 -7.59
C VAL A 86 1.27 -5.44 -7.72
N ILE A 87 0.92 -4.23 -7.29
CA ILE A 87 1.85 -3.10 -7.32
C ILE A 87 3.06 -3.38 -6.43
N THR A 88 2.83 -3.91 -5.23
CA THR A 88 3.91 -4.24 -4.30
C THR A 88 4.89 -5.22 -4.92
N PHE A 89 4.39 -6.31 -5.52
CA PHE A 89 5.27 -7.30 -6.14
C PHE A 89 5.98 -6.75 -7.38
N THR A 90 5.33 -5.86 -8.14
CA THR A 90 6.00 -5.16 -9.24
C THR A 90 7.17 -4.33 -8.71
N LEU A 91 6.97 -3.61 -7.62
CA LEU A 91 8.04 -2.82 -7.00
C LEU A 91 9.16 -3.72 -6.46
N ILE A 92 8.83 -4.89 -5.93
CA ILE A 92 9.83 -5.87 -5.50
C ILE A 92 10.66 -6.34 -6.70
N GLU A 93 10.02 -6.65 -7.82
CA GLU A 93 10.71 -7.09 -9.04
C GLU A 93 11.70 -6.04 -9.56
N HIS A 94 11.39 -4.77 -9.35
CA HIS A 94 12.26 -3.67 -9.76
C HIS A 94 13.23 -3.22 -8.66
N GLY A 95 13.31 -3.97 -7.56
CA GLY A 95 14.27 -3.70 -6.50
C GLY A 95 13.92 -2.56 -5.56
N VAL A 96 12.69 -2.04 -5.64
CA VAL A 96 12.25 -0.94 -4.75
C VAL A 96 11.98 -1.45 -3.35
N PHE A 97 11.35 -2.62 -3.23
CA PHE A 97 11.04 -3.27 -1.96
C PHE A 97 11.80 -4.59 -1.86
N SER A 98 12.03 -5.03 -0.63
CA SER A 98 12.57 -6.36 -0.34
C SER A 98 11.45 -7.35 -0.09
N LYS A 99 11.65 -8.59 -0.52
CA LYS A 99 10.68 -9.67 -0.32
C LYS A 99 11.20 -10.65 0.71
N GLU A 100 10.36 -11.02 1.68
CA GLU A 100 10.64 -12.16 2.55
C GLU A 100 10.22 -13.45 1.85
N PRO A 101 10.88 -14.58 2.13
CA PRO A 101 10.55 -15.84 1.45
C PRO A 101 9.10 -16.30 1.61
N SER A 102 8.44 -15.90 2.70
CA SER A 102 7.06 -16.27 2.97
C SER A 102 6.04 -15.38 2.28
N ASP A 103 6.46 -14.29 1.64
CA ASP A 103 5.52 -13.35 1.03
C ASP A 103 4.86 -13.98 -0.20
N ARG A 104 3.54 -13.83 -0.26
CA ARG A 104 2.72 -14.35 -1.36
C ARG A 104 1.73 -13.30 -1.81
N LEU A 105 1.48 -13.26 -3.12
CA LEU A 105 0.48 -12.35 -3.68
C LEU A 105 -0.90 -12.61 -3.09
N GLU A 106 -1.25 -13.87 -2.83
CA GLU A 106 -2.53 -14.26 -2.28
C GLU A 106 -2.80 -13.67 -0.90
N ASP A 107 -1.77 -13.32 -0.16
CA ASP A 107 -1.91 -12.74 1.17
C ASP A 107 -2.63 -11.40 1.14
N PHE A 108 -2.63 -10.70 -0.01
CA PHE A 108 -3.31 -9.44 -0.19
C PHE A 108 -4.81 -9.59 -0.48
N GLN A 109 -5.26 -10.79 -0.80
CA GLN A 109 -6.62 -11.01 -1.28
C GLN A 109 -7.64 -11.25 -0.18
N SER A 110 -7.20 -11.38 1.06
CA SER A 110 -8.09 -11.68 2.19
C SER A 110 -8.65 -10.43 2.86
N ALA A 111 -8.31 -9.25 2.37
CA ALA A 111 -8.75 -8.00 2.96
C ALA A 111 -10.16 -7.62 2.47
N ASP A 112 -10.86 -6.80 3.25
CA ASP A 112 -12.15 -6.24 2.88
C ASP A 112 -12.05 -5.39 1.61
N ALA A 113 -13.20 -5.18 0.95
CA ALA A 113 -13.27 -4.22 -0.16
C ALA A 113 -12.79 -2.85 0.31
N LEU A 114 -12.06 -2.13 -0.57
CA LEU A 114 -11.45 -0.86 -0.20
C LEU A 114 -12.49 0.19 0.25
N VAL A 115 -13.66 0.22 -0.38
CA VAL A 115 -14.70 1.17 0.03
C VAL A 115 -15.10 0.94 1.48
N VAL A 116 -15.23 -0.31 1.91
CA VAL A 116 -15.57 -0.66 3.29
C VAL A 116 -14.41 -0.35 4.22
N ALA A 117 -13.20 -0.73 3.83
CA ALA A 117 -12.01 -0.54 4.65
C ALA A 117 -11.72 0.95 4.88
N VAL A 118 -11.81 1.77 3.84
CA VAL A 118 -11.59 3.22 3.97
C VAL A 118 -12.63 3.85 4.87
N ALA A 119 -13.91 3.51 4.68
CA ALA A 119 -14.99 4.06 5.52
C ALA A 119 -14.80 3.69 6.99
N SER A 120 -14.46 2.44 7.26
CA SER A 120 -14.21 1.96 8.62
C SER A 120 -13.02 2.71 9.25
N ARG A 121 -11.96 2.92 8.48
CA ARG A 121 -10.77 3.61 8.99
C ARG A 121 -11.04 5.08 9.27
N VAL A 122 -11.84 5.74 8.43
CA VAL A 122 -12.23 7.12 8.67
C VAL A 122 -13.01 7.23 9.99
N ARG A 123 -13.95 6.31 10.23
CA ARG A 123 -14.70 6.30 11.49
C ARG A 123 -13.78 6.14 12.69
N ALA A 124 -12.81 5.23 12.60
CA ALA A 124 -11.85 5.00 13.69
C ALA A 124 -11.03 6.26 13.96
N ARG A 125 -10.58 6.94 12.92
CA ARG A 125 -9.76 8.14 13.06
C ARG A 125 -10.52 9.30 13.69
N VAL A 126 -11.82 9.41 13.43
CA VAL A 126 -12.63 10.49 14.04
C VAL A 126 -13.32 10.07 15.31
N GLY A 127 -13.08 8.86 15.80
CA GLY A 127 -13.62 8.40 17.07
C GLY A 127 -15.09 8.00 17.03
N LEU A 128 -15.65 7.74 15.84
CA LEU A 128 -17.05 7.34 15.70
C LEU A 128 -17.24 5.83 15.75
N ASP A 129 -16.16 5.07 15.63
CA ASP A 129 -16.20 3.62 15.63
C ASP A 129 -16.00 3.11 17.05
N ARG A 130 -17.02 2.52 17.63
CA ARG A 130 -17.01 2.08 19.02
C ARG A 130 -17.41 0.63 19.16
#